data_b3049339343fe513569871c664a49d74
#
_entry.id   b3049339343fe513569871c664a49d74
#
_cell.length_a   1.000
_cell.length_b   1.000
_cell.length_c   1.000
_cell.angle_alpha   90.00
_cell.angle_beta   90.00
_cell.angle_gamma   90.00
#
_symmetry.space_group_name_H-M   'P 1'
#
loop_
_entity.id
_entity.type
_entity.pdbx_description
1 polymer ?
#
loop_
_entity_poly.entity_id
_entity_poly.type
_entity_poly.pdbx_seq_one_letter_code
_entity_poly.pdbx_strand_id
1 'polypeptide(L)'
;DMMGVIERYDPSIDWVLHLGDVCAWGGSYSFWRDLYKEDYFHRFMWAGVNGNHDNMSRKYQLTNAYFRDANYVPRNGYEGELGVCYHFRYGNAMFVMLNNEDMRDDAGFEAAAQWVRKVVTEARQSSNPPQYVFVCEHYQWFMGHTGKKSQYNRWSPIFDELGVDVALAGNNHIYVRSGVLCDGKETDGTRGTLYVQTPSADNERGMT
;
A
#
# COMPACT_ATOMS: atom_id res chain seq x y z
N ASP A 1 -18.33 -4.28 12.61
CA ASP A 1 -17.14 -3.57 13.10
C ASP A 1 -15.93 -4.50 13.06
N MET A 2 -15.11 -4.35 12.00
CA MET A 2 -13.95 -5.19 11.77
C MET A 2 -12.85 -4.98 12.82
N MET A 3 -12.62 -3.74 13.27
CA MET A 3 -11.62 -3.47 14.28
C MET A 3 -11.93 -4.16 15.59
N GLY A 4 -13.20 -4.20 16.01
CA GLY A 4 -13.62 -4.96 17.18
C GLY A 4 -13.44 -6.48 17.02
N VAL A 5 -13.48 -7.01 15.79
CA VAL A 5 -13.13 -8.41 15.52
C VAL A 5 -11.64 -8.63 15.68
N ILE A 6 -10.81 -7.76 15.07
CA ILE A 6 -9.34 -7.83 15.15
C ILE A 6 -8.89 -7.77 16.61
N GLU A 7 -9.42 -6.83 17.38
CA GLU A 7 -9.09 -6.64 18.80
C GLU A 7 -9.46 -7.85 19.67
N ARG A 8 -10.59 -8.49 19.38
CA ARG A 8 -10.97 -9.74 20.09
C ARG A 8 -10.07 -10.92 19.69
N TYR A 9 -9.57 -10.93 18.47
CA TYR A 9 -8.69 -11.99 17.98
C TYR A 9 -7.26 -11.83 18.51
N ASP A 10 -6.72 -10.60 18.47
CA ASP A 10 -5.42 -10.26 19.01
C ASP A 10 -5.44 -8.87 19.66
N PRO A 11 -5.59 -8.79 20.98
CA PRO A 11 -5.58 -7.52 21.71
C PRO A 11 -4.20 -6.85 21.78
N SER A 12 -3.15 -7.52 21.33
CA SER A 12 -1.76 -7.05 21.41
C SER A 12 -1.24 -6.41 20.14
N ILE A 13 -2.12 -6.07 19.17
CA ILE A 13 -1.69 -5.42 17.92
C ILE A 13 -1.00 -4.09 18.20
N ASP A 14 0.14 -3.87 17.55
CA ASP A 14 0.92 -2.64 17.71
C ASP A 14 0.44 -1.53 16.76
N TRP A 15 0.04 -1.90 15.55
CA TRP A 15 -0.36 -0.96 14.51
C TRP A 15 -1.22 -1.64 13.43
N VAL A 16 -1.88 -0.82 12.62
CA VAL A 16 -2.75 -1.26 11.54
C VAL A 16 -2.21 -0.78 10.20
N LEU A 17 -2.08 -1.69 9.24
CA LEU A 17 -1.81 -1.39 7.85
C LEU A 17 -3.12 -1.40 7.07
N HIS A 18 -3.43 -0.29 6.37
CA HIS A 18 -4.53 -0.28 5.41
C HIS A 18 -4.01 -0.10 3.98
N LEU A 19 -4.70 -0.74 3.03
CA LEU A 19 -4.28 -0.77 1.62
C LEU A 19 -5.12 0.17 0.75
N GLY A 20 -5.46 1.35 1.29
CA GLY A 20 -6.17 2.41 0.60
C GLY A 20 -7.70 2.32 0.72
N ASP A 21 -8.35 3.36 0.20
CA ASP A 21 -9.80 3.54 0.21
C ASP A 21 -10.42 3.52 1.62
N VAL A 22 -9.71 4.12 2.57
CA VAL A 22 -10.21 4.26 3.94
C VAL A 22 -11.29 5.35 4.04
N CYS A 23 -11.26 6.31 3.13
CA CYS A 23 -12.29 7.34 2.96
C CYS A 23 -13.08 7.15 1.66
N ALA A 24 -14.41 7.24 1.71
CA ALA A 24 -15.25 7.16 0.51
C ALA A 24 -15.02 8.35 -0.47
N TRP A 25 -14.68 9.53 0.06
CA TRP A 25 -14.44 10.77 -0.71
C TRP A 25 -13.38 11.62 -0.02
N GLY A 26 -12.18 11.08 0.08
CA GLY A 26 -11.05 11.69 0.79
C GLY A 26 -10.52 12.99 0.18
N GLY A 27 -10.91 13.34 -1.05
CA GLY A 27 -10.75 14.69 -1.62
C GLY A 27 -11.61 15.77 -0.94
N SER A 28 -12.30 15.43 0.15
CA SER A 28 -13.11 16.35 0.97
C SER A 28 -12.78 16.17 2.43
N TYR A 29 -12.33 17.23 3.10
CA TYR A 29 -11.88 17.21 4.49
C TYR A 29 -12.89 16.62 5.48
N SER A 30 -14.20 16.79 5.23
CA SER A 30 -15.24 16.28 6.13
C SER A 30 -15.21 14.77 6.33
N PHE A 31 -14.80 13.99 5.31
CA PHE A 31 -14.69 12.54 5.44
C PHE A 31 -13.52 12.12 6.34
N TRP A 32 -12.37 12.79 6.23
CA TRP A 32 -11.24 12.58 7.12
C TRP A 32 -11.57 12.97 8.56
N ARG A 33 -12.20 14.15 8.76
CA ARG A 33 -12.65 14.59 10.08
C ARG A 33 -13.62 13.58 10.72
N ASP A 34 -14.54 13.02 9.94
CA ASP A 34 -15.54 12.08 10.47
C ASP A 34 -14.89 10.71 10.74
N LEU A 35 -13.96 10.25 9.90
CA LEU A 35 -13.16 9.07 10.13
C LEU A 35 -12.34 9.17 11.43
N TYR A 36 -11.69 10.29 11.66
CA TYR A 36 -10.90 10.53 12.88
C TYR A 36 -11.72 10.75 14.15
N LYS A 37 -13.03 10.69 14.10
CA LYS A 37 -13.87 10.56 15.31
C LYS A 37 -14.00 9.14 15.80
N GLU A 38 -13.69 8.17 14.94
CA GLU A 38 -13.75 6.76 15.30
C GLU A 38 -12.62 6.42 16.28
N ASP A 39 -12.98 5.76 17.36
CA ASP A 39 -12.10 5.49 18.50
C ASP A 39 -10.84 4.73 18.13
N TYR A 40 -10.91 3.84 17.17
CA TYR A 40 -9.78 3.04 16.68
C TYR A 40 -8.64 3.86 16.09
N PHE A 41 -8.92 5.01 15.47
CA PHE A 41 -7.89 5.91 14.94
C PHE A 41 -7.11 6.65 16.05
N HIS A 42 -7.59 6.61 17.28
CA HIS A 42 -6.91 7.18 18.45
C HIS A 42 -6.18 6.12 19.27
N ARG A 43 -6.52 4.84 19.10
CA ARG A 43 -5.99 3.75 19.90
C ARG A 43 -4.81 3.05 19.26
N PHE A 44 -4.77 3.00 17.94
CA PHE A 44 -3.72 2.31 17.18
C PHE A 44 -2.97 3.28 16.28
N MET A 45 -1.69 2.97 16.06
CA MET A 45 -0.93 3.62 15.00
C MET A 45 -1.39 3.08 13.65
N TRP A 46 -1.59 3.96 12.68
CA TRP A 46 -2.05 3.63 11.35
C TRP A 46 -0.97 3.93 10.32
N ALA A 47 -0.71 2.99 9.43
CA ALA A 47 0.08 3.20 8.23
C ALA A 47 -0.74 2.76 7.03
N GLY A 48 -0.74 3.56 5.96
CA GLY A 48 -1.57 3.23 4.82
C GLY A 48 -1.07 3.76 3.50
N VAL A 49 -1.55 3.14 2.44
CA VAL A 49 -1.40 3.67 1.08
C VAL A 49 -2.59 4.52 0.72
N ASN A 50 -2.38 5.47 -0.20
CA ASN A 50 -3.43 6.29 -0.76
C ASN A 50 -4.21 5.49 -1.82
N GLY A 51 -5.52 5.35 -1.64
CA GLY A 51 -6.41 4.76 -2.62
C GLY A 51 -7.06 5.81 -3.52
N ASN A 52 -7.75 5.38 -4.57
CA ASN A 52 -8.40 6.33 -5.49
C ASN A 52 -9.56 7.08 -4.82
N HIS A 53 -10.24 6.49 -3.84
CA HIS A 53 -11.28 7.17 -3.07
C HIS A 53 -10.69 8.13 -2.02
N ASP A 54 -9.50 7.87 -1.50
CA ASP A 54 -8.87 8.71 -0.49
C ASP A 54 -8.48 10.10 -1.03
N ASN A 55 -8.26 10.23 -2.33
CA ASN A 55 -7.91 11.49 -2.98
C ASN A 55 -9.01 12.07 -3.87
N MET A 56 -10.12 11.37 -4.06
CA MET A 56 -11.20 11.78 -4.95
C MET A 56 -12.28 12.56 -4.20
N SER A 57 -12.65 13.74 -4.70
CA SER A 57 -13.82 14.47 -4.25
C SER A 57 -15.09 13.94 -4.91
N ARG A 58 -16.28 14.28 -4.34
CA ARG A 58 -17.59 14.01 -4.98
C ARG A 58 -17.73 14.61 -6.37
N LYS A 59 -16.91 15.58 -6.73
CA LYS A 59 -16.84 16.18 -8.07
C LYS A 59 -15.77 15.52 -8.95
N TYR A 60 -15.24 14.38 -8.51
CA TYR A 60 -14.17 13.64 -9.19
C TYR A 60 -12.87 14.44 -9.42
N GLN A 61 -12.66 15.47 -8.59
CA GLN A 61 -11.40 16.19 -8.56
C GLN A 61 -10.42 15.43 -7.65
N LEU A 62 -9.22 15.19 -8.14
CA LEU A 62 -8.20 14.47 -7.40
C LEU A 62 -7.34 15.44 -6.59
N THR A 63 -7.05 15.10 -5.35
CA THR A 63 -6.09 15.81 -4.48
C THR A 63 -5.55 14.91 -3.39
N ASN A 64 -4.25 14.82 -3.28
CA ASN A 64 -3.56 14.12 -2.20
C ASN A 64 -3.41 14.97 -0.93
N ALA A 65 -3.84 16.23 -0.96
CA ALA A 65 -3.60 17.17 0.14
C ALA A 65 -4.18 16.66 1.46
N TYR A 66 -5.42 16.18 1.43
CA TYR A 66 -6.07 15.71 2.65
C TYR A 66 -5.51 14.38 3.15
N PHE A 67 -5.17 13.45 2.25
CA PHE A 67 -4.47 12.24 2.65
C PHE A 67 -3.15 12.56 3.36
N ARG A 68 -2.32 13.40 2.75
CA ARG A 68 -1.02 13.81 3.29
C ARG A 68 -1.13 14.56 4.62
N ASP A 69 -2.15 15.40 4.77
CA ASP A 69 -2.32 16.24 5.97
C ASP A 69 -3.06 15.49 7.09
N ALA A 70 -3.92 14.51 6.74
CA ALA A 70 -4.66 13.71 7.69
C ALA A 70 -3.82 12.55 8.27
N ASN A 71 -2.88 12.00 7.50
CA ASN A 71 -2.05 10.88 7.93
C ASN A 71 -0.67 11.35 8.38
N TYR A 72 -0.31 11.03 9.63
CA TYR A 72 0.99 11.37 10.18
C TYR A 72 2.04 10.32 9.78
N VAL A 73 2.46 10.37 8.53
CA VAL A 73 3.41 9.42 7.92
C VAL A 73 4.75 10.09 7.59
N PRO A 74 5.84 9.31 7.42
CA PRO A 74 7.13 9.86 7.02
C PRO A 74 7.04 10.64 5.70
N ARG A 75 7.79 11.75 5.62
CA ARG A 75 7.89 12.57 4.40
C ARG A 75 9.21 12.29 3.68
N ASN A 76 9.46 11.02 3.36
CA ASN A 76 10.69 10.52 2.74
C ASN A 76 10.47 9.87 1.37
N GLY A 77 9.35 10.17 0.71
CA GLY A 77 9.07 9.84 -0.69
C GLY A 77 9.93 10.63 -1.67
N TYR A 78 9.71 10.42 -2.97
CA TYR A 78 10.34 11.23 -4.01
C TYR A 78 9.65 12.59 -4.16
N GLU A 79 10.28 13.48 -4.94
CA GLU A 79 9.76 14.83 -5.18
C GLU A 79 8.34 14.79 -5.78
N GLY A 80 7.43 15.57 -5.23
CA GLY A 80 6.00 15.56 -5.57
C GLY A 80 5.16 14.61 -4.71
N GLU A 81 5.74 13.52 -4.19
CA GLU A 81 5.04 12.45 -3.46
C GLU A 81 5.39 12.37 -1.96
N LEU A 82 5.96 13.42 -1.39
CA LEU A 82 6.30 13.49 0.04
C LEU A 82 5.05 13.34 0.93
N GLY A 83 5.02 12.31 1.77
CA GLY A 83 3.90 12.02 2.66
C GLY A 83 2.70 11.34 1.98
N VAL A 84 2.89 10.86 0.75
CA VAL A 84 1.96 10.00 0.01
C VAL A 84 2.65 8.70 -0.39
N CYS A 85 3.85 8.80 -1.01
CA CYS A 85 4.83 7.72 -1.02
C CYS A 85 5.76 7.89 0.18
N TYR A 86 6.06 6.81 0.88
CA TYR A 86 6.97 6.82 2.02
C TYR A 86 7.47 5.41 2.35
N HIS A 87 8.49 5.33 3.18
CA HIS A 87 8.94 4.06 3.74
C HIS A 87 9.24 4.19 5.24
N PHE A 88 9.17 3.06 5.93
CA PHE A 88 9.54 2.97 7.34
C PHE A 88 10.04 1.57 7.70
N ARG A 89 10.59 1.46 8.89
CA ARG A 89 11.05 0.20 9.47
C ARG A 89 10.20 -0.13 10.69
N TYR A 90 9.85 -1.41 10.81
CA TYR A 90 9.27 -1.98 12.01
C TYR A 90 9.94 -3.32 12.32
N GLY A 91 10.65 -3.39 13.44
CA GLY A 91 11.49 -4.53 13.75
C GLY A 91 12.53 -4.79 12.65
N ASN A 92 12.53 -5.99 12.12
CA ASN A 92 13.42 -6.46 11.04
C ASN A 92 12.80 -6.30 9.64
N ALA A 93 11.64 -5.69 9.52
CA ALA A 93 10.95 -5.47 8.24
C ALA A 93 11.05 -4.00 7.78
N MET A 94 11.11 -3.82 6.47
CA MET A 94 10.95 -2.53 5.79
C MET A 94 9.64 -2.54 5.02
N PHE A 95 8.88 -1.45 5.15
CA PHE A 95 7.64 -1.22 4.41
C PHE A 95 7.84 -0.05 3.46
N VAL A 96 7.50 -0.25 2.20
CA VAL A 96 7.53 0.77 1.14
C VAL A 96 6.09 0.99 0.68
N MET A 97 5.59 2.20 0.86
CA MET A 97 4.22 2.59 0.58
C MET A 97 4.16 3.41 -0.70
N LEU A 98 3.38 2.95 -1.68
CA LEU A 98 3.30 3.53 -3.01
C LEU A 98 1.94 4.19 -3.27
N ASN A 99 1.95 5.31 -3.99
CA ASN A 99 0.75 5.97 -4.48
C ASN A 99 0.49 5.61 -5.95
N ASN A 100 -0.47 4.75 -6.22
CA ASN A 100 -0.82 4.36 -7.59
C ASN A 100 -1.39 5.50 -8.43
N GLU A 101 -1.94 6.53 -7.81
CA GLU A 101 -2.58 7.63 -8.52
C GLU A 101 -1.57 8.45 -9.32
N ASP A 102 -0.33 8.55 -8.82
CA ASP A 102 0.76 9.25 -9.50
C ASP A 102 1.48 8.39 -10.54
N MET A 103 1.32 7.07 -10.46
CA MET A 103 1.95 6.09 -11.35
C MET A 103 1.07 5.71 -12.56
N ARG A 104 0.09 6.54 -12.92
CA ARG A 104 -0.84 6.24 -14.02
C ARG A 104 -0.18 6.32 -15.38
N ASP A 105 0.79 7.19 -15.56
CA ASP A 105 1.60 7.28 -16.76
C ASP A 105 2.99 6.63 -16.57
N ASP A 106 3.75 6.55 -17.65
CA ASP A 106 5.06 5.90 -17.63
C ASP A 106 6.11 6.76 -16.91
N ALA A 107 5.97 8.09 -16.90
CA ALA A 107 6.91 8.98 -16.21
C ALA A 107 6.76 8.90 -14.70
N GLY A 108 5.53 8.94 -14.19
CA GLY A 108 5.25 8.75 -12.77
C GLY A 108 5.66 7.37 -12.28
N PHE A 109 5.40 6.31 -13.07
CA PHE A 109 5.87 4.98 -12.75
C PHE A 109 7.40 4.90 -12.65
N GLU A 110 8.12 5.48 -13.63
CA GLU A 110 9.59 5.44 -13.63
C GLU A 110 10.17 6.19 -12.44
N ALA A 111 9.61 7.35 -12.08
CA ALA A 111 10.03 8.08 -10.88
C ALA A 111 9.83 7.25 -9.60
N ALA A 112 8.69 6.59 -9.45
CA ALA A 112 8.43 5.68 -8.34
C ALA A 112 9.39 4.49 -8.33
N ALA A 113 9.63 3.87 -9.50
CA ALA A 113 10.53 2.73 -9.65
C ALA A 113 11.98 3.07 -9.28
N GLN A 114 12.48 4.23 -9.71
CA GLN A 114 13.81 4.71 -9.34
C GLN A 114 13.92 4.96 -7.83
N TRP A 115 12.89 5.56 -7.23
CA TRP A 115 12.86 5.78 -5.80
C TRP A 115 12.83 4.46 -5.01
N VAL A 116 12.01 3.48 -5.41
CA VAL A 116 11.97 2.15 -4.77
C VAL A 116 13.33 1.47 -4.85
N ARG A 117 13.97 1.45 -6.04
CA ARG A 117 15.32 0.90 -6.19
C ARG A 117 16.32 1.57 -5.24
N LYS A 118 16.29 2.89 -5.17
CA LYS A 118 17.16 3.65 -4.29
C LYS A 118 16.97 3.25 -2.82
N VAL A 119 15.75 3.38 -2.29
CA VAL A 119 15.50 3.21 -0.85
C VAL A 119 15.69 1.77 -0.38
N VAL A 120 15.33 0.78 -1.21
CA VAL A 120 15.53 -0.63 -0.87
C VAL A 120 17.02 -1.00 -0.92
N THR A 121 17.75 -0.55 -1.95
CA THR A 121 19.20 -0.78 -2.05
C THR A 121 19.94 -0.15 -0.88
N GLU A 122 19.66 1.10 -0.55
CA GLU A 122 20.26 1.79 0.60
C GLU A 122 19.96 1.06 1.91
N ALA A 123 18.72 0.58 2.09
CA ALA A 123 18.35 -0.19 3.28
C ALA A 123 19.09 -1.53 3.37
N ARG A 124 19.20 -2.27 2.27
CA ARG A 124 19.93 -3.55 2.19
C ARG A 124 21.44 -3.38 2.45
N GLN A 125 22.02 -2.23 2.07
CA GLN A 125 23.43 -1.90 2.27
C GLN A 125 23.72 -1.23 3.62
N SER A 126 22.71 -0.95 4.42
CA SER A 126 22.88 -0.31 5.73
C SER A 126 23.56 -1.24 6.74
N SER A 127 24.06 -0.68 7.84
CA SER A 127 24.66 -1.46 8.96
C SER A 127 23.65 -2.39 9.66
N ASN A 128 22.35 -2.15 9.48
CA ASN A 128 21.27 -3.00 9.99
C ASN A 128 20.27 -3.25 8.86
N PRO A 129 20.56 -4.14 7.89
CA PRO A 129 19.68 -4.38 6.77
C PRO A 129 18.36 -5.02 7.20
N PRO A 130 17.24 -4.72 6.52
CA PRO A 130 15.97 -5.41 6.76
C PRO A 130 16.12 -6.88 6.37
N GLN A 131 15.55 -7.76 7.19
CA GLN A 131 15.39 -9.17 6.83
C GLN A 131 14.29 -9.32 5.77
N TYR A 132 13.20 -8.56 5.91
CA TYR A 132 12.04 -8.60 5.01
C TYR A 132 11.75 -7.23 4.41
N VAL A 133 11.35 -7.20 3.14
CA VAL A 133 10.90 -6.01 2.44
C VAL A 133 9.47 -6.23 1.95
N PHE A 134 8.57 -5.36 2.40
CA PHE A 134 7.18 -5.30 1.98
C PHE A 134 6.99 -4.09 1.07
N VAL A 135 6.32 -4.29 -0.07
CA VAL A 135 5.85 -3.17 -0.91
C VAL A 135 4.34 -3.18 -0.90
N CYS A 136 3.75 -2.03 -0.61
CA CYS A 136 2.32 -1.87 -0.43
C CYS A 136 1.79 -0.84 -1.43
N GLU A 137 0.73 -1.17 -2.14
CA GLU A 137 0.01 -0.26 -3.03
C GLU A 137 -1.50 -0.51 -2.95
N HIS A 138 -2.29 0.36 -3.58
CA HIS A 138 -3.74 0.20 -3.55
C HIS A 138 -4.26 -0.71 -4.66
N TYR A 139 -3.81 -0.50 -5.92
CA TYR A 139 -4.33 -1.27 -7.04
C TYR A 139 -3.84 -2.72 -7.06
N GLN A 140 -4.72 -3.61 -7.51
CA GLN A 140 -4.50 -5.04 -7.57
C GLN A 140 -3.33 -5.44 -8.49
N TRP A 141 -2.63 -6.52 -8.11
CA TRP A 141 -1.47 -7.00 -8.86
C TRP A 141 -1.83 -7.63 -10.21
N PHE A 142 -2.76 -8.58 -10.24
CA PHE A 142 -2.91 -9.49 -11.36
C PHE A 142 -4.00 -9.11 -12.36
N MET A 143 -5.07 -8.50 -11.94
CA MET A 143 -6.17 -8.16 -12.84
C MET A 143 -6.09 -6.68 -13.16
N GLY A 144 -5.79 -6.35 -14.42
CA GLY A 144 -5.86 -4.98 -14.88
C GLY A 144 -7.27 -4.42 -14.72
N HIS A 145 -7.39 -3.23 -14.16
CA HIS A 145 -8.63 -2.47 -14.28
C HIS A 145 -8.79 -2.07 -15.74
N THR A 146 -10.02 -2.01 -16.26
CA THR A 146 -10.34 -1.78 -17.66
C THR A 146 -9.39 -0.76 -18.32
N GLY A 147 -8.57 -1.21 -19.28
CA GLY A 147 -7.62 -0.38 -20.01
C GLY A 147 -6.30 -0.03 -19.31
N LYS A 148 -6.02 -0.53 -18.10
CA LYS A 148 -4.76 -0.27 -17.39
C LYS A 148 -3.84 -1.49 -17.44
N LYS A 149 -2.52 -1.24 -17.56
CA LYS A 149 -1.49 -2.29 -17.48
C LYS A 149 -1.57 -2.97 -16.10
N SER A 150 -1.37 -4.28 -16.06
CA SER A 150 -1.24 -5.04 -14.81
C SER A 150 -0.10 -4.47 -13.96
N GLN A 151 -0.36 -4.19 -12.70
CA GLN A 151 0.67 -3.75 -11.76
C GLN A 151 1.78 -4.80 -11.62
N TYR A 152 1.39 -6.08 -11.59
CA TYR A 152 2.35 -7.19 -11.58
C TYR A 152 3.38 -7.09 -12.71
N ASN A 153 2.95 -6.92 -13.96
CA ASN A 153 3.87 -6.85 -15.10
C ASN A 153 4.85 -5.66 -15.06
N ARG A 154 4.46 -4.58 -14.39
CA ARG A 154 5.31 -3.40 -14.24
C ARG A 154 6.33 -3.58 -13.11
N TRP A 155 5.88 -4.12 -11.98
CA TRP A 155 6.65 -4.17 -10.74
C TRP A 155 7.46 -5.45 -10.56
N SER A 156 6.98 -6.61 -11.04
CA SER A 156 7.64 -7.88 -10.77
C SER A 156 9.11 -7.94 -11.15
N PRO A 157 9.57 -7.37 -12.30
CA PRO A 157 10.99 -7.38 -12.61
C PRO A 157 11.84 -6.58 -11.59
N ILE A 158 11.26 -5.49 -11.07
CA ILE A 158 11.91 -4.65 -10.06
C ILE A 158 11.94 -5.35 -8.71
N PHE A 159 10.86 -6.04 -8.33
CA PHE A 159 10.78 -6.78 -7.09
C PHE A 159 11.72 -7.99 -7.10
N ASP A 160 11.84 -8.68 -8.23
CA ASP A 160 12.81 -9.76 -8.41
C ASP A 160 14.27 -9.26 -8.31
N GLU A 161 14.56 -8.09 -8.90
CA GLU A 161 15.86 -7.41 -8.81
C GLU A 161 16.23 -7.07 -7.36
N LEU A 162 15.27 -6.53 -6.60
CA LEU A 162 15.50 -5.99 -5.26
C LEU A 162 15.33 -7.03 -4.14
N GLY A 163 14.83 -8.22 -4.45
CA GLY A 163 14.50 -9.24 -3.47
C GLY A 163 13.38 -8.78 -2.52
N VAL A 164 12.28 -8.25 -3.08
CA VAL A 164 11.07 -7.94 -2.30
C VAL A 164 10.43 -9.25 -1.87
N ASP A 165 10.11 -9.37 -0.58
CA ASP A 165 9.56 -10.62 -0.02
C ASP A 165 8.04 -10.70 -0.19
N VAL A 166 7.34 -9.58 0.05
CA VAL A 166 5.87 -9.53 0.01
C VAL A 166 5.39 -8.25 -0.67
N ALA A 167 4.43 -8.40 -1.56
CA ALA A 167 3.74 -7.32 -2.25
C ALA A 167 2.25 -7.33 -1.87
N LEU A 168 1.77 -6.29 -1.19
CA LEU A 168 0.41 -6.16 -0.69
C LEU A 168 -0.41 -5.18 -1.51
N ALA A 169 -1.66 -5.52 -1.81
CA ALA A 169 -2.60 -4.66 -2.54
C ALA A 169 -4.04 -4.76 -2.02
N GLY A 170 -4.87 -3.81 -2.42
CA GLY A 170 -6.30 -3.72 -2.11
C GLY A 170 -7.19 -3.62 -3.35
N ASN A 171 -8.10 -2.65 -3.38
CA ASN A 171 -8.98 -2.18 -4.45
C ASN A 171 -10.08 -3.17 -4.92
N ASN A 172 -9.77 -4.39 -5.27
CA ASN A 172 -10.74 -5.33 -5.89
C ASN A 172 -11.67 -6.05 -4.89
N HIS A 173 -11.60 -5.77 -3.61
CA HIS A 173 -12.45 -6.32 -2.54
C HIS A 173 -12.49 -7.86 -2.48
N ILE A 174 -11.49 -8.55 -3.03
CA ILE A 174 -11.36 -10.00 -3.00
C ILE A 174 -10.02 -10.39 -2.39
N TYR A 175 -9.99 -11.52 -1.70
CA TYR A 175 -8.73 -12.09 -1.23
C TYR A 175 -8.09 -12.90 -2.35
N VAL A 176 -6.84 -12.56 -2.68
CA VAL A 176 -6.00 -13.34 -3.62
C VAL A 176 -4.62 -13.48 -3.01
N ARG A 177 -4.07 -14.68 -3.09
CA ARG A 177 -2.69 -14.96 -2.71
C ARG A 177 -2.04 -15.84 -3.77
N SER A 178 -0.89 -15.42 -4.29
CA SER A 178 -0.07 -16.25 -5.18
C SER A 178 0.77 -17.28 -4.41
N GLY A 179 1.44 -18.17 -5.09
CA GLY A 179 2.70 -18.73 -4.61
C GLY A 179 3.81 -17.67 -4.59
N VAL A 180 5.01 -18.03 -4.17
CA VAL A 180 6.17 -17.14 -4.29
C VAL A 180 6.64 -17.15 -5.74
N LEU A 181 6.62 -15.99 -6.39
CA LEU A 181 6.90 -15.86 -7.83
C LEU A 181 8.24 -15.16 -8.07
N CYS A 182 9.03 -15.69 -9.02
CA CYS A 182 10.22 -15.05 -9.56
C CYS A 182 10.27 -15.33 -11.07
N ASP A 183 10.57 -14.30 -11.87
CA ASP A 183 10.56 -14.38 -13.35
C ASP A 183 9.25 -14.96 -13.92
N GLY A 184 8.13 -14.62 -13.30
CA GLY A 184 6.79 -15.07 -13.70
C GLY A 184 6.48 -16.54 -13.39
N LYS A 185 7.29 -17.21 -12.59
CA LYS A 185 7.14 -18.64 -12.24
C LYS A 185 7.07 -18.82 -10.73
N GLU A 186 6.30 -19.78 -10.28
CA GLU A 186 6.31 -20.21 -8.89
C GLU A 186 7.64 -20.86 -8.53
N THR A 187 8.16 -20.53 -7.34
CA THR A 187 9.43 -21.05 -6.81
C THR A 187 9.17 -21.92 -5.58
N ASP A 188 10.24 -22.50 -5.04
CA ASP A 188 10.22 -23.25 -3.77
C ASP A 188 10.10 -22.36 -2.51
N GLY A 189 9.97 -21.03 -2.70
CA GLY A 189 9.86 -20.06 -1.62
C GLY A 189 11.21 -19.51 -1.12
N THR A 190 12.33 -19.96 -1.65
CA THR A 190 13.67 -19.45 -1.24
C THR A 190 14.03 -18.13 -1.90
N ARG A 191 13.38 -17.81 -3.04
CA ARG A 191 13.58 -16.58 -3.80
C ARG A 191 12.28 -16.18 -4.47
N GLY A 192 11.99 -14.89 -4.50
CA GLY A 192 10.87 -14.29 -5.21
C GLY A 192 9.94 -13.54 -4.27
N THR A 193 8.83 -13.05 -4.82
CA THR A 193 7.85 -12.22 -4.14
C THR A 193 6.52 -12.95 -3.96
N LEU A 194 5.98 -12.91 -2.75
CA LEU A 194 4.61 -13.32 -2.45
C LEU A 194 3.67 -12.15 -2.70
N TYR A 195 2.71 -12.31 -3.62
CA TYR A 195 1.71 -11.29 -3.92
C TYR A 195 0.42 -11.59 -3.17
N VAL A 196 -0.05 -10.63 -2.40
CA VAL A 196 -1.28 -10.75 -1.63
C VAL A 196 -2.18 -9.55 -1.91
N GLN A 197 -3.43 -9.81 -2.15
CA GLN A 197 -4.48 -8.82 -2.27
C GLN A 197 -5.48 -9.05 -1.15
N THR A 198 -5.83 -8.00 -0.41
CA THR A 198 -6.77 -8.09 0.70
C THR A 198 -8.19 -7.74 0.26
N PRO A 199 -9.20 -8.37 0.87
CA PRO A 199 -10.59 -8.01 0.62
C PRO A 199 -10.94 -6.67 1.27
N SER A 200 -12.15 -6.17 0.97
CA SER A 200 -12.71 -5.03 1.68
C SER A 200 -12.95 -5.35 3.16
N ALA A 201 -12.76 -4.34 3.99
CA ALA A 201 -13.15 -4.36 5.39
C ALA A 201 -14.66 -4.16 5.60
N ASP A 202 -15.37 -3.79 4.55
CA ASP A 202 -16.80 -3.52 4.52
C ASP A 202 -17.55 -4.75 4.00
N ASN A 203 -18.57 -5.23 4.75
CA ASN A 203 -19.42 -6.34 4.32
C ASN A 203 -20.65 -5.90 3.52
N GLU A 204 -20.88 -4.61 3.32
CA GLU A 204 -22.01 -4.14 2.50
C GLU A 204 -21.79 -4.43 1.00
N ARG A 205 -20.55 -4.50 0.55
CA ARG A 205 -20.22 -4.79 -0.84
C ARG A 205 -20.04 -6.26 -1.17
N GLY A 206 -20.27 -7.16 -0.22
CA GLY A 206 -20.31 -8.60 -0.39
C GLY A 206 -19.20 -9.19 -1.25
N MET A 207 -18.75 -10.38 -0.93
CA MET A 207 -17.99 -11.18 -1.89
C MET A 207 -18.94 -11.59 -3.01
N THR A 208 -18.85 -10.94 -4.15
CA THR A 208 -19.52 -11.37 -5.40
C THR A 208 -18.58 -12.26 -6.18
#